data_aae62377eb9cdc69ed9d06e01db518ab
#
_entry.id   aae62377eb9cdc69ed9d06e01db518ab
#
_cell.length_a   1.000
_cell.length_b   1.000
_cell.length_c   1.000
_cell.angle_alpha   90.00
_cell.angle_beta   90.00
_cell.angle_gamma   90.00
#
_symmetry.space_group_name_H-M   'P 1'
#
loop_
_entity.id
_entity.type
_entity.pdbx_description
1 polymer ?
#
loop_
_entity_poly.entity_id
_entity_poly.type
_entity_poly.pdbx_seq_one_letter_code
_entity_poly.pdbx_strand_id
1 'polypeptide(L)'
;MITRITHQMTQRTSLENIQTNLRAMSKLQGQASSLRRIEKPSDDPAGTAQALRLRSESRALSQYDRNASDGAAWLNTVDTALTTASTQLTRARTLAIQGANSGTMNAQSREAIAQEIEAARDALLGQANTTYLGRAVFAGTSDAGAAFERDAVTGTYTYNGSAGTVERRIAEDVTVRVDGNGGAVFGTGATSVFATLDRLAADLRAGADVSGYIDEIDAHHDAILQETATIGARTNQIEAQLQANASKKLAVKADISAVEDVDLAETLVNLQAQEVAYKAALGATSRVLQPTLLDFIR
;
A
#
# COMPACT_ATOMS: atom_id res chain seq x y z
N MET A 1 -61.83 -2.96 48.55
CA MET A 1 -60.70 -2.12 48.03
C MET A 1 -59.48 -2.93 47.58
N ILE A 2 -59.14 -4.01 48.21
CA ILE A 2 -57.97 -4.85 47.90
C ILE A 2 -58.05 -5.50 46.48
N THR A 3 -59.24 -5.95 46.07
CA THR A 3 -59.43 -6.56 44.72
C THR A 3 -59.28 -5.60 43.56
N ARG A 4 -59.55 -4.31 43.71
CA ARG A 4 -59.39 -3.30 42.66
C ARG A 4 -57.91 -2.94 42.42
N ILE A 5 -57.10 -2.96 43.49
CA ILE A 5 -55.63 -2.72 43.40
C ILE A 5 -54.94 -3.89 42.70
N THR A 6 -55.39 -5.14 42.97
CA THR A 6 -54.83 -6.32 42.30
C THR A 6 -55.20 -6.38 40.83
N HIS A 7 -56.39 -5.98 40.38
CA HIS A 7 -56.76 -5.92 38.96
C HIS A 7 -55.95 -4.88 38.17
N GLN A 8 -55.83 -3.68 38.71
CA GLN A 8 -54.95 -2.64 38.07
C GLN A 8 -53.48 -3.06 37.99
N MET A 9 -52.98 -3.69 39.04
CA MET A 9 -51.61 -4.19 39.08
C MET A 9 -51.40 -5.30 38.04
N THR A 10 -52.32 -6.25 37.91
CA THR A 10 -52.29 -7.33 36.92
C THR A 10 -52.36 -6.80 35.48
N GLN A 11 -53.24 -5.80 35.23
CA GLN A 11 -53.33 -5.12 33.94
C GLN A 11 -52.02 -4.43 33.57
N ARG A 12 -51.40 -3.71 34.51
CA ARG A 12 -50.14 -3.01 34.30
C ARG A 12 -48.98 -3.97 34.00
N THR A 13 -48.88 -5.05 34.78
CA THR A 13 -47.87 -6.11 34.57
C THR A 13 -48.06 -6.81 33.21
N SER A 14 -49.34 -7.06 32.82
CA SER A 14 -49.63 -7.65 31.51
C SER A 14 -49.21 -6.74 30.34
N LEU A 15 -49.49 -5.43 30.46
CA LEU A 15 -49.04 -4.45 29.45
C LEU A 15 -47.50 -4.34 29.38
N GLU A 16 -46.83 -4.32 30.53
CA GLU A 16 -45.36 -4.32 30.60
C GLU A 16 -44.76 -5.57 29.96
N ASN A 17 -45.35 -6.74 30.18
CA ASN A 17 -44.93 -8.00 29.56
C ASN A 17 -45.12 -7.99 28.03
N ILE A 18 -46.28 -7.49 27.54
CA ILE A 18 -46.53 -7.35 26.09
C ILE A 18 -45.51 -6.40 25.45
N GLN A 19 -45.24 -5.26 26.08
CA GLN A 19 -44.25 -4.30 25.56
C GLN A 19 -42.84 -4.88 25.57
N THR A 20 -42.51 -5.68 26.58
CA THR A 20 -41.17 -6.36 26.63
C THR A 20 -41.04 -7.40 25.52
N ASN A 21 -42.09 -8.22 25.30
CA ASN A 21 -42.09 -9.18 24.19
C ASN A 21 -42.04 -8.51 22.83
N LEU A 22 -42.73 -7.38 22.63
CA LEU A 22 -42.71 -6.62 21.41
C LEU A 22 -41.29 -6.04 21.11
N ARG A 23 -40.64 -5.50 22.18
CA ARG A 23 -39.24 -5.01 22.04
C ARG A 23 -38.25 -6.12 21.69
N ALA A 24 -38.40 -7.29 22.34
CA ALA A 24 -37.55 -8.46 22.04
C ALA A 24 -37.75 -8.95 20.60
N MET A 25 -39.03 -9.02 20.15
CA MET A 25 -39.34 -9.38 18.75
C MET A 25 -38.79 -8.38 17.77
N SER A 26 -38.92 -7.07 18.00
CA SER A 26 -38.40 -6.02 17.16
C SER A 26 -36.86 -6.07 17.09
N LYS A 27 -36.19 -6.37 18.22
CA LYS A 27 -34.72 -6.57 18.25
C LYS A 27 -34.30 -7.75 17.38
N LEU A 28 -34.95 -8.92 17.52
CA LEU A 28 -34.64 -10.10 16.72
C LEU A 28 -34.92 -9.88 15.23
N GLN A 29 -35.98 -9.14 14.87
CA GLN A 29 -36.26 -8.74 13.50
C GLN A 29 -35.14 -7.82 12.93
N GLY A 30 -34.68 -6.84 13.72
CA GLY A 30 -33.55 -5.98 13.37
C GLY A 30 -32.29 -6.80 13.11
N GLN A 31 -31.93 -7.70 14.04
CA GLN A 31 -30.76 -8.58 13.90
C GLN A 31 -30.87 -9.50 12.68
N ALA A 32 -32.04 -10.09 12.42
CA ALA A 32 -32.26 -10.92 11.24
C ALA A 32 -32.18 -10.14 9.93
N SER A 33 -32.59 -8.88 9.92
CA SER A 33 -32.55 -8.00 8.75
C SER A 33 -31.16 -7.42 8.50
N SER A 34 -30.46 -7.02 9.56
CA SER A 34 -29.10 -6.43 9.47
C SER A 34 -27.99 -7.47 9.36
N LEU A 35 -28.27 -8.73 9.69
CA LEU A 35 -27.33 -9.84 9.86
C LEU A 35 -26.26 -9.55 10.93
N ARG A 36 -26.57 -8.63 11.87
CA ARG A 36 -25.66 -8.20 12.94
C ARG A 36 -26.24 -8.48 14.31
N ARG A 37 -25.43 -9.06 15.18
CA ARG A 37 -25.74 -9.26 16.59
C ARG A 37 -25.75 -7.95 17.38
N ILE A 38 -24.85 -7.03 17.02
CA ILE A 38 -24.67 -5.73 17.64
C ILE A 38 -25.14 -4.64 16.67
N GLU A 39 -26.31 -4.06 16.92
CA GLU A 39 -26.85 -2.93 16.15
C GLU A 39 -26.46 -1.59 16.76
N LYS A 40 -26.49 -1.53 18.09
CA LYS A 40 -26.21 -0.30 18.87
C LYS A 40 -25.15 -0.58 19.92
N PRO A 41 -24.31 0.41 20.27
CA PRO A 41 -23.33 0.27 21.35
C PRO A 41 -23.93 -0.16 22.70
N SER A 42 -25.22 0.16 22.93
CA SER A 42 -25.96 -0.25 24.13
C SER A 42 -26.30 -1.74 24.18
N ASP A 43 -26.27 -2.46 23.05
CA ASP A 43 -26.58 -3.88 23.00
C ASP A 43 -25.48 -4.74 23.62
N ASP A 44 -24.23 -4.39 23.30
CA ASP A 44 -23.00 -5.01 23.84
C ASP A 44 -21.86 -3.98 23.82
N PRO A 45 -21.64 -3.23 24.90
CA PRO A 45 -20.59 -2.21 24.97
C PRO A 45 -19.18 -2.80 24.81
N ALA A 46 -18.94 -4.00 25.34
CA ALA A 46 -17.64 -4.68 25.26
C ALA A 46 -17.36 -5.16 23.85
N GLY A 47 -18.32 -5.84 23.21
CA GLY A 47 -18.24 -6.26 21.81
C GLY A 47 -18.10 -5.08 20.86
N THR A 48 -18.82 -3.98 21.10
CA THR A 48 -18.67 -2.75 20.30
C THR A 48 -17.26 -2.17 20.40
N ALA A 49 -16.68 -2.10 21.61
CA ALA A 49 -15.32 -1.61 21.80
C ALA A 49 -14.27 -2.51 21.09
N GLN A 50 -14.49 -3.83 21.12
CA GLN A 50 -13.64 -4.79 20.40
C GLN A 50 -13.77 -4.62 18.89
N ALA A 51 -14.99 -4.54 18.36
CA ALA A 51 -15.25 -4.34 16.95
C ALA A 51 -14.64 -3.03 16.41
N LEU A 52 -14.72 -1.95 17.19
CA LEU A 52 -14.09 -0.67 16.81
C LEU A 52 -12.56 -0.77 16.72
N ARG A 53 -11.93 -1.50 17.66
CA ARG A 53 -10.47 -1.77 17.59
C ARG A 53 -10.10 -2.57 16.35
N LEU A 54 -10.80 -3.67 16.08
CA LEU A 54 -10.56 -4.52 14.91
C LEU A 54 -10.80 -3.75 13.59
N ARG A 55 -11.82 -2.92 13.53
CA ARG A 55 -12.07 -2.05 12.37
C ARG A 55 -10.98 -0.98 12.19
N SER A 56 -10.42 -0.47 13.29
CA SER A 56 -9.27 0.45 13.23
C SER A 56 -8.03 -0.27 12.66
N GLU A 57 -7.75 -1.48 13.13
CA GLU A 57 -6.68 -2.33 12.63
C GLU A 57 -6.87 -2.67 11.14
N SER A 58 -8.08 -3.04 10.71
CA SER A 58 -8.42 -3.29 9.31
C SER A 58 -8.16 -2.07 8.41
N ARG A 59 -8.45 -0.86 8.90
CA ARG A 59 -8.16 0.39 8.17
C ARG A 59 -6.67 0.66 8.08
N ALA A 60 -5.91 0.41 9.15
CA ALA A 60 -4.46 0.55 9.16
C ALA A 60 -3.80 -0.43 8.17
N LEU A 61 -4.21 -1.71 8.18
CA LEU A 61 -3.75 -2.71 7.22
C LEU A 61 -4.05 -2.29 5.77
N SER A 62 -5.24 -1.75 5.52
CA SER A 62 -5.59 -1.26 4.18
C SER A 62 -4.75 -0.04 3.76
N GLN A 63 -4.29 0.78 4.70
CA GLN A 63 -3.34 1.86 4.41
C GLN A 63 -1.94 1.31 4.12
N TYR A 64 -1.49 0.32 4.88
CA TYR A 64 -0.22 -0.35 4.62
C TYR A 64 -0.19 -1.05 3.26
N ASP A 65 -1.28 -1.69 2.83
CA ASP A 65 -1.40 -2.27 1.49
C ASP A 65 -1.25 -1.22 0.39
N ARG A 66 -1.89 -0.06 0.54
CA ARG A 66 -1.73 1.05 -0.43
C ARG A 66 -0.30 1.57 -0.47
N ASN A 67 0.31 1.77 0.69
CA ASN A 67 1.70 2.23 0.79
C ASN A 67 2.67 1.21 0.16
N ALA A 68 2.45 -0.08 0.42
CA ALA A 68 3.25 -1.16 -0.14
C ALA A 68 3.11 -1.24 -1.67
N SER A 69 1.88 -1.12 -2.19
CA SER A 69 1.63 -1.10 -3.63
C SER A 69 2.26 0.11 -4.32
N ASP A 70 2.19 1.30 -3.71
CA ASP A 70 2.86 2.50 -4.20
C ASP A 70 4.39 2.33 -4.18
N GLY A 71 4.91 1.77 -3.08
CA GLY A 71 6.34 1.45 -2.96
C GLY A 71 6.83 0.45 -4.00
N ALA A 72 6.07 -0.61 -4.27
CA ALA A 72 6.38 -1.58 -5.31
C ALA A 72 6.40 -0.94 -6.71
N ALA A 73 5.44 -0.09 -7.03
CA ALA A 73 5.41 0.60 -8.31
C ALA A 73 6.59 1.57 -8.48
N TRP A 74 7.00 2.24 -7.41
CA TRP A 74 8.21 3.08 -7.40
C TRP A 74 9.46 2.24 -7.66
N LEU A 75 9.67 1.14 -6.90
CA LEU A 75 10.83 0.26 -7.06
C LEU A 75 10.89 -0.36 -8.46
N ASN A 76 9.76 -0.75 -9.05
CA ASN A 76 9.69 -1.24 -10.42
C ASN A 76 10.14 -0.18 -11.44
N THR A 77 9.81 1.10 -11.19
CA THR A 77 10.29 2.21 -12.04
C THR A 77 11.80 2.37 -11.93
N VAL A 78 12.35 2.29 -10.71
CA VAL A 78 13.82 2.33 -10.48
C VAL A 78 14.50 1.13 -11.16
N ASP A 79 13.99 -0.08 -10.99
CA ASP A 79 14.55 -1.30 -11.57
C ASP A 79 14.58 -1.24 -13.11
N THR A 80 13.50 -0.78 -13.73
CA THR A 80 13.42 -0.60 -15.17
C THR A 80 14.46 0.41 -15.66
N ALA A 81 14.65 1.52 -14.95
CA ALA A 81 15.63 2.52 -15.28
C ALA A 81 17.06 1.98 -15.14
N LEU A 82 17.36 1.23 -14.06
CA LEU A 82 18.68 0.61 -13.83
C LEU A 82 18.98 -0.46 -14.87
N THR A 83 18.02 -1.30 -15.22
CA THR A 83 18.19 -2.34 -16.26
C THR A 83 18.48 -1.72 -17.63
N THR A 84 17.76 -0.66 -17.97
CA THR A 84 18.01 0.08 -19.21
C THR A 84 19.38 0.77 -19.19
N ALA A 85 19.77 1.38 -18.06
CA ALA A 85 21.07 2.00 -17.87
C ALA A 85 22.20 0.97 -18.00
N SER A 86 22.08 -0.22 -17.39
CA SER A 86 23.03 -1.33 -17.54
C SER A 86 23.21 -1.74 -18.99
N THR A 87 22.13 -1.80 -19.76
CA THR A 87 22.17 -2.11 -21.20
C THR A 87 22.97 -1.04 -22.00
N GLN A 88 22.73 0.25 -21.70
CA GLN A 88 23.45 1.34 -22.34
C GLN A 88 24.94 1.33 -21.97
N LEU A 89 25.30 1.04 -20.72
CA LEU A 89 26.69 0.91 -20.30
C LEU A 89 27.42 -0.27 -20.99
N THR A 90 26.73 -1.41 -21.11
CA THR A 90 27.27 -2.57 -21.86
C THR A 90 27.54 -2.21 -23.31
N ARG A 91 26.65 -1.41 -23.95
CA ARG A 91 26.89 -0.88 -25.29
C ARG A 91 28.08 0.07 -25.32
N ALA A 92 28.15 1.03 -24.39
CA ALA A 92 29.29 1.96 -24.30
C ALA A 92 30.62 1.24 -24.09
N ARG A 93 30.65 0.21 -23.25
CA ARG A 93 31.78 -0.68 -23.03
C ARG A 93 32.23 -1.37 -24.32
N THR A 94 31.31 -1.89 -25.10
CA THR A 94 31.61 -2.54 -26.38
C THR A 94 32.23 -1.55 -27.37
N LEU A 95 31.71 -0.33 -27.42
CA LEU A 95 32.25 0.76 -28.24
C LEU A 95 33.64 1.20 -27.75
N ALA A 96 33.88 1.24 -26.43
CA ALA A 96 35.20 1.53 -25.86
C ALA A 96 36.24 0.48 -26.25
N ILE A 97 35.89 -0.82 -26.17
CA ILE A 97 36.74 -1.93 -26.60
C ILE A 97 37.04 -1.82 -28.10
N GLN A 98 36.02 -1.50 -28.92
CA GLN A 98 36.22 -1.29 -30.35
C GLN A 98 37.17 -0.10 -30.60
N GLY A 99 36.99 1.01 -29.86
CA GLY A 99 37.85 2.18 -29.90
C GLY A 99 39.29 1.90 -29.47
N ALA A 100 39.51 1.10 -28.41
CA ALA A 100 40.85 0.72 -27.92
C ALA A 100 41.62 -0.13 -28.92
N ASN A 101 40.92 -0.93 -29.72
CA ASN A 101 41.55 -1.73 -30.79
C ASN A 101 41.83 -0.93 -32.10
N SER A 102 41.77 0.39 -32.02
CA SER A 102 41.71 1.31 -33.16
C SER A 102 43.06 1.59 -33.87
N GLY A 103 44.11 0.84 -33.63
CA GLY A 103 45.44 1.08 -34.23
C GLY A 103 45.48 1.30 -35.76
N THR A 104 44.38 1.00 -36.46
CA THR A 104 44.21 1.20 -37.90
C THR A 104 42.96 2.00 -38.28
N MET A 105 42.22 2.54 -37.30
CA MET A 105 40.97 3.28 -37.54
C MET A 105 41.24 4.66 -38.13
N ASN A 106 40.46 5.02 -39.14
CA ASN A 106 40.48 6.38 -39.70
C ASN A 106 39.70 7.34 -38.79
N ALA A 107 39.90 8.64 -38.96
CA ALA A 107 39.25 9.68 -38.18
C ALA A 107 37.70 9.61 -38.26
N GLN A 108 37.16 9.22 -39.40
CA GLN A 108 35.74 9.13 -39.63
C GLN A 108 35.08 7.97 -38.82
N SER A 109 35.79 6.83 -38.71
CA SER A 109 35.30 5.70 -37.87
C SER A 109 35.37 6.04 -36.40
N ARG A 110 36.42 6.75 -35.95
CA ARG A 110 36.48 7.24 -34.53
C ARG A 110 35.39 8.23 -34.23
N GLU A 111 35.07 9.14 -35.14
CA GLU A 111 33.94 10.08 -34.97
C GLU A 111 32.60 9.35 -34.87
N ALA A 112 32.36 8.32 -35.69
CA ALA A 112 31.12 7.54 -35.62
C ALA A 112 30.96 6.84 -34.25
N ILE A 113 32.05 6.23 -33.73
CA ILE A 113 32.02 5.60 -32.39
C ILE A 113 31.79 6.66 -31.30
N ALA A 114 32.48 7.80 -31.39
CA ALA A 114 32.28 8.88 -30.40
C ALA A 114 30.84 9.39 -30.37
N GLN A 115 30.19 9.55 -31.53
CA GLN A 115 28.76 9.92 -31.61
C GLN A 115 27.86 8.85 -31.00
N GLU A 116 28.14 7.56 -31.18
CA GLU A 116 27.35 6.49 -30.53
C GLU A 116 27.55 6.48 -29.01
N ILE A 117 28.75 6.79 -28.50
CA ILE A 117 28.98 6.91 -27.05
C ILE A 117 28.25 8.12 -26.49
N GLU A 118 28.21 9.24 -27.18
CA GLU A 118 27.43 10.42 -26.79
C GLU A 118 25.93 10.11 -26.76
N ALA A 119 25.41 9.37 -27.74
CA ALA A 119 24.02 8.92 -27.74
C ALA A 119 23.73 7.97 -26.57
N ALA A 120 24.64 7.07 -26.23
CA ALA A 120 24.50 6.20 -25.05
C ALA A 120 24.51 7.01 -23.74
N ARG A 121 25.37 8.03 -23.62
CA ARG A 121 25.41 8.97 -22.50
C ARG A 121 24.07 9.72 -22.35
N ASP A 122 23.51 10.26 -23.44
CA ASP A 122 22.24 10.97 -23.40
C ASP A 122 21.09 10.05 -22.99
N ALA A 123 21.09 8.82 -23.47
CA ALA A 123 20.14 7.81 -23.03
C ALA A 123 20.26 7.48 -21.51
N LEU A 124 21.52 7.34 -21.02
CA LEU A 124 21.80 7.14 -19.60
C LEU A 124 21.33 8.33 -18.75
N LEU A 125 21.57 9.56 -19.19
CA LEU A 125 21.12 10.76 -18.53
C LEU A 125 19.58 10.80 -18.44
N GLY A 126 18.89 10.36 -19.50
CA GLY A 126 17.44 10.19 -19.51
C GLY A 126 16.98 9.19 -18.46
N GLN A 127 17.66 8.03 -18.31
CA GLN A 127 17.33 7.04 -17.28
C GLN A 127 17.61 7.56 -15.86
N ALA A 128 18.71 8.27 -15.65
CA ALA A 128 19.05 8.88 -14.37
C ALA A 128 18.04 9.95 -13.92
N ASN A 129 17.30 10.52 -14.86
CA ASN A 129 16.24 11.51 -14.63
C ASN A 129 14.82 10.91 -14.69
N THR A 130 14.70 9.58 -14.63
CA THR A 130 13.39 8.92 -14.58
C THR A 130 12.57 9.42 -13.40
N THR A 131 11.29 9.66 -13.63
CA THR A 131 10.37 10.17 -12.63
C THR A 131 9.24 9.18 -12.36
N TYR A 132 8.78 9.15 -11.11
CA TYR A 132 7.56 8.46 -10.69
C TYR A 132 6.62 9.48 -10.05
N LEU A 133 5.40 9.60 -10.56
CA LEU A 133 4.41 10.61 -10.13
C LEU A 133 4.97 12.04 -10.05
N GLY A 134 5.83 12.40 -11.02
CA GLY A 134 6.45 13.73 -11.13
C GLY A 134 7.65 13.98 -10.20
N ARG A 135 8.13 12.96 -9.48
CA ARG A 135 9.32 13.04 -8.63
C ARG A 135 10.46 12.19 -9.22
N ALA A 136 11.64 12.74 -9.28
CA ALA A 136 12.84 12.02 -9.75
C ALA A 136 13.16 10.87 -8.77
N VAL A 137 13.24 9.63 -9.30
CA VAL A 137 13.42 8.42 -8.48
C VAL A 137 14.82 8.26 -7.92
N PHE A 138 15.81 8.99 -8.47
CA PHE A 138 17.21 8.99 -8.06
C PHE A 138 17.65 10.25 -7.32
N ALA A 139 16.73 11.18 -7.03
CA ALA A 139 17.04 12.43 -6.35
C ALA A 139 16.83 12.41 -4.83
N GLY A 140 16.45 11.25 -4.25
CA GLY A 140 16.13 11.16 -2.83
C GLY A 140 14.93 12.02 -2.46
N THR A 141 15.07 12.86 -1.42
CA THR A 141 14.02 13.78 -0.98
C THR A 141 14.09 15.16 -1.65
N SER A 142 14.99 15.37 -2.60
CA SER A 142 15.09 16.62 -3.35
C SER A 142 13.82 16.87 -4.17
N ASP A 143 13.41 18.13 -4.23
CA ASP A 143 12.28 18.59 -5.05
C ASP A 143 12.74 19.11 -6.43
N ALA A 144 14.00 18.84 -6.79
CA ALA A 144 14.53 19.16 -8.11
C ALA A 144 13.79 18.31 -9.17
N GLY A 145 13.36 18.94 -10.24
CA GLY A 145 12.64 18.25 -11.33
C GLY A 145 13.49 17.20 -12.05
N ALA A 146 14.85 17.33 -12.01
CA ALA A 146 15.81 16.39 -12.55
C ALA A 146 16.87 16.05 -11.50
N ALA A 147 17.23 14.75 -11.39
CA ALA A 147 18.30 14.30 -10.49
C ALA A 147 19.69 14.74 -10.98
N PHE A 148 19.89 14.76 -12.28
CA PHE A 148 21.15 15.14 -12.93
C PHE A 148 20.89 16.21 -13.99
N GLU A 149 21.72 17.24 -14.00
CA GLU A 149 21.66 18.32 -14.97
C GLU A 149 23.03 18.49 -15.63
N ARG A 150 23.00 18.67 -16.94
CA ARG A 150 24.21 19.02 -17.72
C ARG A 150 24.21 20.52 -17.97
N ASP A 151 25.22 21.22 -17.50
CA ASP A 151 25.43 22.62 -17.84
C ASP A 151 25.75 22.73 -19.34
N ALA A 152 24.96 23.52 -20.07
CA ALA A 152 25.07 23.67 -21.51
C ALA A 152 26.36 24.44 -21.94
N VAL A 153 26.97 25.24 -21.04
CA VAL A 153 28.15 26.07 -21.33
C VAL A 153 29.42 25.32 -20.96
N THR A 154 29.47 24.76 -19.76
CA THR A 154 30.66 24.08 -19.23
C THR A 154 30.71 22.59 -19.54
N GLY A 155 29.59 21.99 -19.91
CA GLY A 155 29.47 20.55 -20.14
C GLY A 155 29.58 19.72 -18.85
N THR A 156 29.61 20.35 -17.67
CA THR A 156 29.72 19.67 -16.37
C THR A 156 28.38 19.10 -15.91
N TYR A 157 28.46 18.02 -15.17
CA TYR A 157 27.26 17.37 -14.61
C TYR A 157 27.09 17.69 -13.13
N THR A 158 25.89 18.15 -12.77
CA THR A 158 25.54 18.46 -11.39
C THR A 158 24.49 17.46 -10.91
N TYR A 159 24.73 16.87 -9.74
CA TYR A 159 23.74 16.06 -9.05
C TYR A 159 22.92 16.95 -8.11
N ASN A 160 21.62 17.09 -8.41
CA ASN A 160 20.67 17.92 -7.65
C ASN A 160 19.90 17.12 -6.59
N GLY A 161 20.28 15.86 -6.38
CA GLY A 161 19.66 15.00 -5.38
C GLY A 161 20.11 15.34 -3.95
N SER A 162 19.38 14.81 -2.98
CA SER A 162 19.67 14.93 -1.56
C SER A 162 20.09 13.58 -0.97
N ALA A 163 20.75 13.61 0.20
CA ALA A 163 21.07 12.41 0.97
C ALA A 163 19.84 11.82 1.70
N GLY A 164 18.70 12.51 1.67
CA GLY A 164 17.46 12.04 2.28
C GLY A 164 16.89 10.86 1.53
N THR A 165 16.23 9.95 2.26
CA THR A 165 15.61 8.72 1.73
C THR A 165 14.10 8.86 1.65
N VAL A 166 13.49 8.30 0.60
CA VAL A 166 12.04 8.19 0.49
C VAL A 166 11.61 6.82 1.01
N GLU A 167 10.80 6.82 2.06
CA GLU A 167 10.37 5.59 2.72
C GLU A 167 8.86 5.41 2.65
N ARG A 168 8.41 4.16 2.66
CA ARG A 168 7.01 3.77 2.77
C ARG A 168 6.83 2.86 3.98
N ARG A 169 5.89 3.24 4.87
CA ARG A 169 5.48 2.38 5.97
C ARG A 169 4.55 1.31 5.44
N ILE A 170 4.97 0.06 5.47
CA ILE A 170 4.25 -1.11 4.92
C ILE A 170 3.68 -2.03 6.00
N ALA A 171 4.03 -1.80 7.26
CA ALA A 171 3.44 -2.40 8.45
C ALA A 171 3.57 -1.44 9.64
N GLU A 172 3.11 -1.83 10.84
CA GLU A 172 3.11 -1.00 12.04
C GLU A 172 4.51 -0.48 12.38
N ASP A 173 5.53 -1.36 12.31
CA ASP A 173 6.92 -1.03 12.65
C ASP A 173 7.88 -1.29 11.48
N VAL A 174 7.37 -1.42 10.24
CA VAL A 174 8.19 -1.71 9.07
C VAL A 174 8.08 -0.59 8.06
N THR A 175 9.23 0.04 7.77
CA THR A 175 9.39 0.99 6.65
C THR A 175 10.36 0.39 5.64
N VAL A 176 10.13 0.67 4.37
CA VAL A 176 11.03 0.29 3.27
C VAL A 176 11.38 1.53 2.47
N ARG A 177 12.67 1.70 2.20
CA ARG A 177 13.17 2.72 1.30
C ARG A 177 12.82 2.36 -0.14
N VAL A 178 12.28 3.31 -0.91
CA VAL A 178 11.78 3.09 -2.27
C VAL A 178 12.55 3.86 -3.35
N ASP A 179 13.38 4.84 -2.97
CA ASP A 179 14.23 5.59 -3.89
C ASP A 179 15.56 4.89 -4.18
N GLY A 180 16.14 5.15 -5.34
CA GLY A 180 17.52 4.79 -5.70
C GLY A 180 18.49 5.89 -5.28
N ASN A 181 19.72 5.52 -4.94
CA ASN A 181 20.78 6.48 -4.65
C ASN A 181 21.49 6.90 -5.96
N GLY A 182 20.98 7.94 -6.62
CA GLY A 182 21.52 8.41 -7.89
C GLY A 182 23.01 8.77 -7.84
N GLY A 183 23.46 9.42 -6.77
CA GLY A 183 24.88 9.79 -6.62
C GLY A 183 25.82 8.59 -6.47
N ALA A 184 25.35 7.50 -5.81
CA ALA A 184 26.14 6.26 -5.69
C ALA A 184 26.13 5.45 -6.98
N VAL A 185 25.02 5.45 -7.73
CA VAL A 185 24.84 4.66 -8.95
C VAL A 185 25.52 5.29 -10.14
N PHE A 186 25.29 6.59 -10.38
CA PHE A 186 25.79 7.29 -11.58
C PHE A 186 27.03 8.14 -11.32
N GLY A 187 27.49 8.23 -10.07
CA GLY A 187 28.57 9.13 -9.68
C GLY A 187 28.14 10.60 -9.65
N THR A 188 29.04 11.51 -9.30
CA THR A 188 28.77 12.94 -9.23
C THR A 188 29.88 13.76 -9.87
N GLY A 189 29.54 14.89 -10.49
CA GLY A 189 30.52 15.80 -11.09
C GLY A 189 31.43 15.15 -12.13
N ALA A 190 32.71 15.35 -11.99
CA ALA A 190 33.72 14.82 -12.92
C ALA A 190 33.90 13.30 -12.86
N THR A 191 33.48 12.64 -11.78
CA THR A 191 33.54 11.17 -11.63
C THR A 191 32.23 10.50 -12.01
N SER A 192 31.25 11.24 -12.56
CA SER A 192 30.01 10.65 -13.04
C SER A 192 30.23 9.83 -14.29
N VAL A 193 29.41 8.80 -14.48
CA VAL A 193 29.39 7.99 -15.69
C VAL A 193 29.23 8.85 -16.96
N PHE A 194 28.48 9.93 -16.87
CA PHE A 194 28.28 10.87 -17.98
C PHE A 194 29.57 11.59 -18.37
N ALA A 195 30.33 12.09 -17.38
CA ALA A 195 31.60 12.74 -17.59
C ALA A 195 32.68 11.76 -18.12
N THR A 196 32.66 10.51 -17.64
CA THR A 196 33.53 9.44 -18.15
C THR A 196 33.25 9.17 -19.62
N LEU A 197 31.99 9.08 -20.05
CA LEU A 197 31.62 8.87 -21.44
C LEU A 197 31.97 10.08 -22.34
N ASP A 198 31.81 11.32 -21.85
CA ASP A 198 32.22 12.53 -22.56
C ASP A 198 33.74 12.56 -22.78
N ARG A 199 34.55 12.23 -21.77
CA ARG A 199 36.02 12.14 -21.89
C ARG A 199 36.41 11.04 -22.87
N LEU A 200 35.78 9.86 -22.77
CA LEU A 200 36.00 8.77 -23.71
C LEU A 200 35.74 9.19 -25.18
N ALA A 201 34.64 9.88 -25.45
CA ALA A 201 34.30 10.37 -26.79
C ALA A 201 35.29 11.40 -27.28
N ALA A 202 35.76 12.31 -26.40
CA ALA A 202 36.78 13.31 -26.75
C ALA A 202 38.14 12.69 -27.07
N ASP A 203 38.60 11.72 -26.26
CA ASP A 203 39.88 11.04 -26.44
C ASP A 203 39.87 10.13 -27.68
N LEU A 204 38.74 9.50 -28.01
CA LEU A 204 38.55 8.79 -29.27
C LEU A 204 38.74 9.70 -30.50
N ARG A 205 38.16 10.92 -30.45
CA ARG A 205 38.33 11.91 -31.52
C ARG A 205 39.77 12.34 -31.66
N ALA A 206 40.46 12.53 -30.54
CA ALA A 206 41.86 12.88 -30.48
C ALA A 206 42.80 11.72 -30.92
N GLY A 207 42.29 10.48 -30.98
CA GLY A 207 43.11 9.29 -31.27
C GLY A 207 44.01 8.88 -30.10
N ALA A 208 43.64 9.28 -28.87
CA ALA A 208 44.34 8.90 -27.65
C ALA A 208 44.03 7.45 -27.25
N ASP A 209 44.81 6.89 -26.33
CA ASP A 209 44.52 5.58 -25.74
C ASP A 209 43.30 5.66 -24.83
N VAL A 210 42.33 4.84 -25.12
CA VAL A 210 41.03 4.77 -24.39
C VAL A 210 40.88 3.51 -23.56
N SER A 211 41.89 2.68 -23.45
CA SER A 211 41.85 1.39 -22.76
C SER A 211 41.47 1.54 -21.27
N GLY A 212 41.92 2.59 -20.58
CA GLY A 212 41.63 2.86 -19.17
C GLY A 212 40.15 3.14 -18.87
N TYR A 213 39.38 3.61 -19.86
CA TYR A 213 37.96 3.86 -19.68
C TYR A 213 37.12 2.59 -19.53
N ILE A 214 37.65 1.44 -19.99
CA ILE A 214 36.95 0.15 -19.84
C ILE A 214 36.74 -0.18 -18.34
N ASP A 215 37.82 -0.01 -17.56
CA ASP A 215 37.76 -0.25 -16.11
C ASP A 215 36.83 0.76 -15.39
N GLU A 216 36.85 2.03 -15.82
CA GLU A 216 35.93 3.04 -15.27
C GLU A 216 34.46 2.70 -15.59
N ILE A 217 34.17 2.24 -16.82
CA ILE A 217 32.82 1.82 -17.23
C ILE A 217 32.38 0.56 -16.43
N ASP A 218 33.28 -0.41 -16.24
CA ASP A 218 33.02 -1.61 -15.49
C ASP A 218 32.73 -1.28 -14.02
N ALA A 219 33.43 -0.34 -13.39
CA ALA A 219 33.13 0.13 -12.05
C ALA A 219 31.73 0.76 -11.92
N HIS A 220 31.31 1.57 -12.90
CA HIS A 220 29.96 2.13 -12.94
C HIS A 220 28.90 1.05 -13.18
N HIS A 221 29.19 0.07 -14.01
CA HIS A 221 28.29 -1.06 -14.26
C HIS A 221 28.07 -1.89 -12.96
N ASP A 222 29.14 -2.15 -12.21
CA ASP A 222 29.08 -2.85 -10.94
C ASP A 222 28.24 -2.07 -9.91
N ALA A 223 28.34 -0.74 -9.85
CA ALA A 223 27.51 0.09 -9.01
C ALA A 223 26.01 -0.03 -9.35
N ILE A 224 25.67 -0.06 -10.64
CA ILE A 224 24.29 -0.30 -11.11
C ILE A 224 23.81 -1.70 -10.69
N LEU A 225 24.63 -2.74 -10.86
CA LEU A 225 24.27 -4.11 -10.49
C LEU A 225 24.04 -4.25 -8.98
N GLN A 226 24.85 -3.62 -8.15
CA GLN A 226 24.69 -3.60 -6.69
C GLN A 226 23.38 -2.93 -6.26
N GLU A 227 23.04 -1.77 -6.87
CA GLU A 227 21.78 -1.11 -6.58
C GLU A 227 20.58 -1.94 -7.07
N THR A 228 20.67 -2.55 -8.26
CA THR A 228 19.63 -3.46 -8.78
C THR A 228 19.38 -4.62 -7.82
N ALA A 229 20.43 -5.23 -7.28
CA ALA A 229 20.30 -6.28 -6.28
C ALA A 229 19.63 -5.76 -4.99
N THR A 230 19.97 -4.55 -4.56
CA THR A 230 19.34 -3.89 -3.41
C THR A 230 17.86 -3.60 -3.64
N ILE A 231 17.50 -3.09 -4.81
CA ILE A 231 16.12 -2.84 -5.22
C ILE A 231 15.32 -4.16 -5.26
N GLY A 232 15.90 -5.23 -5.84
CA GLY A 232 15.29 -6.57 -5.85
C GLY A 232 15.01 -7.11 -4.45
N ALA A 233 15.94 -6.95 -3.51
CA ALA A 233 15.73 -7.34 -2.13
C ALA A 233 14.59 -6.57 -1.45
N ARG A 234 14.49 -5.25 -1.69
CA ARG A 234 13.41 -4.40 -1.18
C ARG A 234 12.06 -4.76 -1.80
N THR A 235 12.02 -5.09 -3.08
CA THR A 235 10.81 -5.55 -3.78
C THR A 235 10.30 -6.85 -3.16
N ASN A 236 11.18 -7.83 -2.94
CA ASN A 236 10.83 -9.08 -2.27
C ASN A 236 10.31 -8.84 -0.84
N GLN A 237 10.90 -7.88 -0.11
CA GLN A 237 10.42 -7.50 1.23
C GLN A 237 9.00 -6.92 1.18
N ILE A 238 8.69 -6.06 0.21
CA ILE A 238 7.35 -5.50 0.02
C ILE A 238 6.35 -6.60 -0.34
N GLU A 239 6.69 -7.50 -1.24
CA GLU A 239 5.82 -8.62 -1.65
C GLU A 239 5.50 -9.55 -0.49
N ALA A 240 6.52 -9.94 0.29
CA ALA A 240 6.32 -10.74 1.49
C ALA A 240 5.41 -10.05 2.51
N GLN A 241 5.57 -8.72 2.69
CA GLN A 241 4.73 -7.95 3.60
C GLN A 241 3.28 -7.81 3.08
N LEU A 242 3.07 -7.67 1.77
CA LEU A 242 1.72 -7.66 1.18
C LEU A 242 0.99 -8.98 1.46
N GLN A 243 1.67 -10.12 1.34
CA GLN A 243 1.09 -11.42 1.68
C GLN A 243 0.76 -11.54 3.17
N ALA A 244 1.66 -11.07 4.04
CA ALA A 244 1.43 -11.06 5.49
C ALA A 244 0.24 -10.15 5.86
N ASN A 245 0.18 -8.95 5.29
CA ASN A 245 -0.94 -8.03 5.48
C ASN A 245 -2.27 -8.62 5.00
N ALA A 246 -2.28 -9.30 3.84
CA ALA A 246 -3.48 -9.96 3.31
C ALA A 246 -3.98 -11.06 4.26
N SER A 247 -3.07 -11.90 4.78
CA SER A 247 -3.39 -12.95 5.74
C SER A 247 -3.93 -12.35 7.05
N LYS A 248 -3.28 -11.31 7.57
CA LYS A 248 -3.72 -10.61 8.79
C LYS A 248 -5.10 -9.94 8.60
N LYS A 249 -5.34 -9.37 7.44
CA LYS A 249 -6.63 -8.74 7.09
C LYS A 249 -7.77 -9.75 7.03
N LEU A 250 -7.51 -10.98 6.55
CA LEU A 250 -8.48 -12.07 6.60
C LEU A 250 -8.78 -12.49 8.04
N ALA A 251 -7.77 -12.63 8.89
CA ALA A 251 -7.95 -12.95 10.31
C ALA A 251 -8.76 -11.85 11.02
N VAL A 252 -8.39 -10.58 10.87
CA VAL A 252 -9.13 -9.45 11.45
C VAL A 252 -10.57 -9.40 10.95
N LYS A 253 -10.83 -9.73 9.68
CA LYS A 253 -12.19 -9.81 9.13
C LYS A 253 -12.99 -10.95 9.78
N ALA A 254 -12.38 -12.11 9.99
CA ALA A 254 -13.01 -13.23 10.70
C ALA A 254 -13.31 -12.87 12.16
N ASP A 255 -12.40 -12.17 12.84
CA ASP A 255 -12.61 -11.70 14.21
C ASP A 255 -13.73 -10.67 14.30
N ILE A 256 -13.85 -9.76 13.33
CA ILE A 256 -14.98 -8.82 13.25
C ILE A 256 -16.30 -9.58 13.08
N SER A 257 -16.32 -10.57 12.18
CA SER A 257 -17.50 -11.41 11.95
C SER A 257 -17.91 -12.17 13.21
N ALA A 258 -16.95 -12.76 13.93
CA ALA A 258 -17.21 -13.47 15.18
C ALA A 258 -17.81 -12.56 16.28
N VAL A 259 -17.47 -11.27 16.28
CA VAL A 259 -17.99 -10.30 17.25
C VAL A 259 -19.34 -9.71 16.83
N GLU A 260 -19.49 -9.35 15.55
CA GLU A 260 -20.60 -8.55 15.06
C GLU A 260 -21.71 -9.34 14.37
N ASP A 261 -21.38 -10.45 13.69
CA ASP A 261 -22.35 -11.17 12.89
C ASP A 261 -23.25 -12.05 13.75
N VAL A 262 -24.49 -12.25 13.29
CA VAL A 262 -25.49 -13.07 13.95
C VAL A 262 -25.56 -14.47 13.34
N ASP A 263 -25.78 -15.49 14.14
CA ASP A 263 -26.26 -16.78 13.61
C ASP A 263 -27.71 -16.63 13.17
N LEU A 264 -27.90 -16.60 11.85
CA LEU A 264 -29.22 -16.40 11.25
C LEU A 264 -30.17 -17.54 11.59
N ALA A 265 -29.69 -18.79 11.67
CA ALA A 265 -30.53 -19.94 11.98
C ALA A 265 -31.05 -19.87 13.40
N GLU A 266 -30.19 -19.61 14.37
CA GLU A 266 -30.58 -19.39 15.77
C GLU A 266 -31.50 -18.18 15.91
N THR A 267 -31.20 -17.08 15.25
CA THR A 267 -31.99 -15.85 15.31
C THR A 267 -33.42 -16.05 14.78
N LEU A 268 -33.58 -16.79 13.67
CA LEU A 268 -34.91 -17.10 13.13
C LEU A 268 -35.72 -18.02 14.05
N VAL A 269 -35.08 -19.01 14.68
CA VAL A 269 -35.73 -19.87 15.66
C VAL A 269 -36.20 -19.04 16.87
N ASN A 270 -35.33 -18.17 17.38
CA ASN A 270 -35.64 -17.29 18.48
C ASN A 270 -36.74 -16.28 18.12
N LEU A 271 -36.74 -15.76 16.88
CA LEU A 271 -37.81 -14.88 16.39
C LEU A 271 -39.15 -15.56 16.34
N GLN A 272 -39.23 -16.81 15.80
CA GLN A 272 -40.45 -17.59 15.77
C GLN A 272 -40.97 -17.90 17.17
N ALA A 273 -40.09 -18.30 18.09
CA ALA A 273 -40.44 -18.54 19.48
C ALA A 273 -41.02 -17.28 20.14
N GLN A 274 -40.42 -16.12 19.89
CA GLN A 274 -40.84 -14.83 20.41
C GLN A 274 -42.19 -14.37 19.82
N GLU A 275 -42.47 -14.67 18.53
CA GLU A 275 -43.77 -14.41 17.91
C GLU A 275 -44.88 -15.24 18.56
N VAL A 276 -44.60 -16.53 18.84
CA VAL A 276 -45.54 -17.40 19.54
C VAL A 276 -45.79 -16.89 20.95
N ALA A 277 -44.72 -16.53 21.68
CA ALA A 277 -44.83 -15.97 23.03
C ALA A 277 -45.62 -14.66 23.05
N TYR A 278 -45.40 -13.78 22.08
CA TYR A 278 -46.18 -12.54 21.95
C TYR A 278 -47.67 -12.79 21.70
N LYS A 279 -47.99 -13.70 20.74
CA LYS A 279 -49.39 -14.10 20.48
C LYS A 279 -50.05 -14.73 21.70
N ALA A 280 -49.34 -15.58 22.46
CA ALA A 280 -49.81 -16.18 23.70
C ALA A 280 -50.04 -15.13 24.79
N ALA A 281 -49.15 -14.16 24.94
CA ALA A 281 -49.30 -13.05 25.89
C ALA A 281 -50.51 -12.18 25.56
N LEU A 282 -50.77 -11.89 24.29
CA LEU A 282 -51.97 -11.17 23.84
C LEU A 282 -53.25 -11.96 24.18
N GLY A 283 -53.26 -13.29 23.91
CA GLY A 283 -54.40 -14.18 24.23
C GLY A 283 -54.66 -14.31 25.74
N ALA A 284 -53.61 -14.38 26.56
CA ALA A 284 -53.74 -14.39 28.01
C ALA A 284 -54.28 -13.05 28.54
N THR A 285 -53.73 -11.95 28.05
CA THR A 285 -54.15 -10.60 28.48
C THR A 285 -55.61 -10.32 28.08
N SER A 286 -56.06 -10.75 26.89
CA SER A 286 -57.46 -10.58 26.49
C SER A 286 -58.46 -11.30 27.41
N ARG A 287 -58.05 -12.47 27.95
CA ARG A 287 -58.89 -13.21 28.93
C ARG A 287 -58.92 -12.55 30.31
N VAL A 288 -57.80 -11.97 30.73
CA VAL A 288 -57.69 -11.26 32.02
C VAL A 288 -58.45 -9.92 32.01
N LEU A 289 -58.55 -9.30 30.80
CA LEU A 289 -59.25 -8.03 30.62
C LEU A 289 -60.79 -8.19 30.41
N GLN A 290 -61.29 -9.42 30.21
CA GLN A 290 -62.70 -9.61 30.07
C GLN A 290 -63.40 -9.39 31.51
N PRO A 291 -64.28 -8.41 31.60
CA PRO A 291 -65.02 -8.20 32.87
C PRO A 291 -65.78 -9.46 33.17
N THR A 292 -65.56 -10.06 34.36
CA THR A 292 -66.36 -11.17 34.83
C THR A 292 -67.75 -10.64 35.20
N LEU A 293 -68.79 -11.41 34.90
CA LEU A 293 -70.21 -11.09 35.30
C LEU A 293 -70.35 -10.70 36.77
N LEU A 294 -69.40 -11.09 37.63
CA LEU A 294 -69.35 -10.72 39.06
C LEU A 294 -68.91 -9.23 39.23
N ASP A 295 -68.29 -8.56 38.32
CA ASP A 295 -67.95 -7.13 38.37
C ASP A 295 -69.11 -6.23 37.97
N PHE A 296 -70.14 -6.81 37.31
CA PHE A 296 -71.36 -6.10 36.88
C PHE A 296 -72.47 -6.15 37.91
N ILE A 297 -72.38 -7.08 38.88
CA ILE A 297 -73.39 -7.31 39.89
C ILE A 297 -73.03 -6.67 41.26
N ARG A 298 -72.02 -5.86 41.32
CA ARG A 298 -71.55 -5.18 42.52
C ARG A 298 -71.78 -3.68 42.46
#